data_438fa973236882299ac55ffcd9ede74a
#
_entry.id   438fa973236882299ac55ffcd9ede74a
#
_cell.length_a   1.000
_cell.length_b   1.000
_cell.length_c   1.000
_cell.angle_alpha   90.00
_cell.angle_beta   90.00
_cell.angle_gamma   90.00
#
_symmetry.space_group_name_H-M   'P 1'
#
loop_
_entity.id
_entity.type
_entity.pdbx_description
1 polymer ?
#
loop_
_entity_poly.entity_id
_entity_poly.type
_entity_poly.pdbx_seq_one_letter_code
_entity_poly.pdbx_strand_id
1 'polypeptide(L)'
;MLASLWLVSLLPAGCSSSENKTVAPPDEQPEEMMDPTPDGHFLLSLGTTKLPLPQGDGDSLTVTVERRNGFEGAVEISAQGLPEGVAARPLTIPEGETEAVLELEAEAKAPHSLPTSVTISGKSAKLHDERELTVTVCGAPGAVDTSFQGGNVMVPVGAGDAYAYAMAAQPDGKVVVVGTSHEHSGDFAIVRFERDGDIDTTFGDAGLVMTQVGAGSDVARAVAVDEQGRIVVAGTADGAHGLDFAVARYLADGELDESFGADGKTLVTFGEDSDTAYALVLQSDGKIVVGGDSNRGSSQSGLDFALLRLTEDGQPDDSFGEAGLTTLSVAQFGGRDSIYALALQEISGEERIVAAGGEGDFTLARFRADGKLDSSFGQQGKLNGLFGSTIGAARALTLTSDNELVAAGHAQHDFALVKLSTEGALVSTFGDAGKLTTAVSADNWDEAQGVGVQADGKLLVAGWTYEGNSSSGNTALLRYTADGRLDESFGDAGIVVAQVAAPSKADQGSALLVQPDERVPSERLLVAGFASAGLSQFALTRFWR
;
A
#
# COMPACT_ATOMS: atom_id res chain seq x y z
N MET A 1 -21.85 -5.99 13.06
CA MET A 1 -22.83 -4.98 13.53
C MET A 1 -22.37 -3.65 12.97
N LEU A 2 -23.26 -2.97 12.28
CA LEU A 2 -23.02 -1.76 11.52
C LEU A 2 -22.45 -0.63 12.38
N ALA A 3 -21.29 -0.10 12.00
CA ALA A 3 -20.75 1.13 12.54
C ALA A 3 -21.28 2.31 11.71
N SER A 4 -22.07 3.14 12.35
CA SER A 4 -22.70 4.34 11.77
C SER A 4 -21.71 5.50 11.79
N LEU A 5 -21.41 6.05 10.61
CA LEU A 5 -20.74 7.35 10.49
C LEU A 5 -21.71 8.45 10.95
N TRP A 6 -21.28 9.27 11.89
CA TRP A 6 -21.89 10.56 12.22
C TRP A 6 -21.10 11.70 11.57
N LEU A 7 -21.73 12.31 10.59
CA LEU A 7 -21.30 13.61 10.05
C LEU A 7 -21.87 14.70 10.96
N VAL A 8 -21.00 15.48 11.61
CA VAL A 8 -21.38 16.69 12.33
C VAL A 8 -21.17 17.89 11.42
N SER A 9 -22.28 18.47 10.96
CA SER A 9 -22.28 19.77 10.29
C SER A 9 -22.39 20.89 11.33
N LEU A 10 -21.38 21.73 11.45
CA LEU A 10 -21.41 22.98 12.20
C LEU A 10 -21.91 24.12 11.30
N LEU A 11 -23.08 24.67 11.63
CA LEU A 11 -23.54 25.99 11.16
C LEU A 11 -23.31 27.03 12.26
N PRO A 12 -22.87 28.24 11.94
CA PRO A 12 -22.73 29.29 12.95
C PRO A 12 -24.06 29.99 13.24
N ALA A 13 -24.28 30.23 14.50
CA ALA A 13 -25.39 31.03 15.01
C ALA A 13 -25.16 32.54 14.77
N GLY A 14 -26.16 33.23 14.30
CA GLY A 14 -26.22 34.68 14.26
C GLY A 14 -27.57 35.19 14.76
N CYS A 15 -27.53 36.10 15.71
CA CYS A 15 -28.60 36.62 16.53
C CYS A 15 -29.67 37.46 15.84
N SER A 16 -30.83 37.27 16.37
CA SER A 16 -32.05 38.06 16.51
C SER A 16 -32.07 39.57 16.24
N SER A 17 -33.14 40.06 15.69
CA SER A 17 -34.02 41.05 16.34
C SER A 17 -35.40 41.15 15.68
N SER A 18 -36.38 41.15 16.53
CA SER A 18 -37.81 41.30 16.28
C SER A 18 -38.18 42.69 15.78
N GLU A 19 -39.18 42.78 14.89
CA GLU A 19 -40.23 43.79 15.03
C GLU A 19 -41.49 43.36 14.24
N ASN A 20 -42.60 43.40 14.97
CA ASN A 20 -43.97 43.27 14.52
C ASN A 20 -44.39 44.46 13.64
N LYS A 21 -45.08 44.19 12.55
CA LYS A 21 -46.15 45.06 12.06
C LYS A 21 -47.27 44.30 11.33
N THR A 22 -48.44 44.70 11.70
CA THR A 22 -49.80 44.26 11.45
C THR A 22 -50.26 44.33 9.99
N VAL A 23 -50.94 43.31 9.63
CA VAL A 23 -52.07 42.95 8.72
C VAL A 23 -52.86 44.09 8.05
N ALA A 24 -53.08 43.94 6.73
CA ALA A 24 -54.27 44.37 6.01
C ALA A 24 -54.75 43.26 5.03
N PRO A 25 -56.06 43.10 4.76
CA PRO A 25 -56.62 41.92 4.14
C PRO A 25 -56.60 41.97 2.61
N PRO A 26 -57.09 40.91 1.93
CA PRO A 26 -56.58 40.44 0.68
C PRO A 26 -57.19 41.08 -0.53
N ASP A 27 -56.38 41.46 -1.49
CA ASP A 27 -56.84 41.72 -2.87
C ASP A 27 -56.56 40.47 -3.74
N GLU A 28 -57.45 40.23 -4.61
CA GLU A 28 -57.59 39.12 -5.52
C GLU A 28 -56.30 38.77 -6.22
N GLN A 29 -55.87 37.51 -6.08
CA GLN A 29 -54.85 36.95 -6.90
C GLN A 29 -55.29 36.88 -8.37
N PRO A 30 -54.46 37.32 -9.33
CA PRO A 30 -54.59 36.87 -10.69
C PRO A 30 -54.43 35.36 -10.74
N GLU A 31 -55.28 34.65 -11.43
CA GLU A 31 -55.15 33.27 -11.80
C GLU A 31 -53.67 33.05 -12.29
N GLU A 32 -52.89 32.30 -11.56
CA GLU A 32 -51.65 31.74 -12.08
C GLU A 32 -52.02 30.98 -13.34
N MET A 33 -51.68 31.55 -14.49
CA MET A 33 -51.62 30.79 -15.72
C MET A 33 -50.72 29.59 -15.43
N MET A 34 -51.28 28.41 -15.35
CA MET A 34 -50.55 27.15 -15.36
C MET A 34 -49.58 27.24 -16.53
N ASP A 35 -48.29 27.30 -16.19
CA ASP A 35 -47.21 27.14 -17.16
C ASP A 35 -47.55 25.90 -18.01
N PRO A 36 -47.57 25.99 -19.35
CA PRO A 36 -47.89 24.82 -20.16
C PRO A 36 -46.95 23.71 -19.73
N THR A 37 -47.48 22.52 -19.43
CA THR A 37 -46.72 21.32 -19.13
C THR A 37 -45.49 21.30 -20.04
N PRO A 38 -44.28 21.36 -19.52
CA PRO A 38 -43.11 21.48 -20.38
C PRO A 38 -43.14 20.34 -21.39
N ASP A 39 -42.94 20.68 -22.67
CA ASP A 39 -42.81 19.72 -23.76
C ASP A 39 -41.91 18.56 -23.34
N GLY A 40 -42.21 17.35 -23.81
CA GLY A 40 -41.45 16.16 -23.46
C GLY A 40 -39.95 16.42 -23.47
N HIS A 41 -39.24 15.99 -22.47
CA HIS A 41 -37.79 16.19 -22.32
C HIS A 41 -37.09 14.92 -21.82
N PHE A 42 -35.77 14.91 -21.81
CA PHE A 42 -34.99 13.80 -21.28
C PHE A 42 -33.93 14.32 -20.32
N LEU A 43 -33.43 13.42 -19.44
CA LEU A 43 -32.27 13.64 -18.60
C LEU A 43 -31.27 12.50 -18.84
N LEU A 44 -29.97 12.86 -18.83
CA LEU A 44 -28.88 11.90 -18.89
C LEU A 44 -28.47 11.44 -17.50
N SER A 45 -28.02 10.20 -17.40
CA SER A 45 -27.21 9.72 -16.30
C SER A 45 -26.08 8.84 -16.84
N LEU A 46 -24.97 8.79 -16.10
CA LEU A 46 -23.78 8.01 -16.44
C LEU A 46 -23.60 6.88 -15.45
N GLY A 47 -23.26 5.69 -15.91
CA GLY A 47 -22.98 4.52 -15.07
C GLY A 47 -21.76 4.73 -14.15
N THR A 48 -20.84 5.64 -14.55
CA THR A 48 -19.74 6.11 -13.71
C THR A 48 -19.48 7.59 -13.96
N THR A 49 -18.91 8.27 -12.98
CA THR A 49 -18.46 9.67 -13.12
C THR A 49 -16.93 9.78 -13.28
N LYS A 50 -16.21 8.65 -13.23
CA LYS A 50 -14.76 8.58 -13.41
C LYS A 50 -14.41 7.40 -14.31
N LEU A 51 -13.59 7.62 -15.33
CA LEU A 51 -13.17 6.62 -16.29
C LEU A 51 -11.63 6.67 -16.45
N PRO A 52 -10.88 5.71 -15.88
CA PRO A 52 -9.48 5.51 -16.21
C PRO A 52 -9.40 4.88 -17.60
N LEU A 53 -8.52 5.39 -18.44
CA LEU A 53 -8.39 4.93 -19.83
C LEU A 53 -6.93 4.58 -20.09
N PRO A 54 -6.56 3.28 -20.16
CA PRO A 54 -5.18 2.87 -20.44
C PRO A 54 -4.73 3.29 -21.84
N GLN A 55 -3.46 3.68 -21.97
CA GLN A 55 -2.84 3.95 -23.27
C GLN A 55 -2.95 2.73 -24.19
N GLY A 56 -3.37 2.95 -25.44
CA GLY A 56 -3.50 1.90 -26.44
C GLY A 56 -4.69 0.98 -26.25
N ASP A 57 -5.59 1.29 -25.33
CA ASP A 57 -6.76 0.50 -25.01
C ASP A 57 -8.02 1.38 -24.96
N GLY A 58 -9.17 0.76 -24.79
CA GLY A 58 -10.47 1.40 -24.67
C GLY A 58 -11.18 0.99 -23.40
N ASP A 59 -12.09 1.86 -22.96
CA ASP A 59 -13.03 1.54 -21.90
C ASP A 59 -14.41 2.12 -22.24
N SER A 60 -15.42 1.70 -21.53
CA SER A 60 -16.79 2.05 -21.85
C SER A 60 -17.63 2.37 -20.63
N LEU A 61 -18.65 3.19 -20.83
CA LEU A 61 -19.63 3.49 -19.78
C LEU A 61 -21.04 3.45 -20.34
N THR A 62 -21.99 3.03 -19.51
CA THR A 62 -23.41 3.10 -19.85
C THR A 62 -23.90 4.54 -19.71
N VAL A 63 -24.53 5.03 -20.78
CA VAL A 63 -25.27 6.31 -20.79
C VAL A 63 -26.74 5.99 -20.79
N THR A 64 -27.48 6.49 -19.80
CA THR A 64 -28.91 6.26 -19.66
C THR A 64 -29.67 7.55 -19.93
N VAL A 65 -30.78 7.42 -20.63
CA VAL A 65 -31.77 8.50 -20.94
C VAL A 65 -33.04 8.26 -20.16
N GLU A 66 -33.33 9.09 -19.19
CA GLU A 66 -34.63 9.13 -18.54
C GLU A 66 -35.59 9.99 -19.39
N ARG A 67 -36.58 9.35 -20.03
CA ARG A 67 -37.59 10.03 -20.87
C ARG A 67 -38.74 10.54 -20.04
N ARG A 68 -39.09 11.83 -20.16
CA ARG A 68 -40.10 12.48 -19.37
C ARG A 68 -41.16 13.18 -20.26
N ASN A 69 -42.36 13.31 -19.75
CA ASN A 69 -43.47 13.99 -20.39
C ASN A 69 -43.76 13.55 -21.83
N GLY A 70 -43.63 12.22 -22.10
CA GLY A 70 -43.92 11.64 -23.42
C GLY A 70 -42.82 11.86 -24.48
N PHE A 71 -41.62 12.22 -24.09
CA PHE A 71 -40.49 12.28 -25.03
C PHE A 71 -40.06 10.87 -25.47
N GLU A 72 -40.09 10.60 -26.77
CA GLU A 72 -39.71 9.30 -27.37
C GLU A 72 -38.55 9.43 -28.37
N GLY A 73 -38.17 10.65 -28.77
CA GLY A 73 -37.16 10.89 -29.83
C GLY A 73 -35.79 10.23 -29.58
N ALA A 74 -35.04 10.00 -30.66
CA ALA A 74 -33.66 9.55 -30.56
C ALA A 74 -32.77 10.63 -29.91
N VAL A 75 -31.75 10.20 -29.17
CA VAL A 75 -30.77 11.09 -28.47
C VAL A 75 -29.38 10.82 -29.00
N GLU A 76 -28.76 11.82 -29.63
CA GLU A 76 -27.37 11.78 -30.06
C GLU A 76 -26.46 12.11 -28.86
N ILE A 77 -25.50 11.23 -28.58
CA ILE A 77 -24.52 11.37 -27.50
C ILE A 77 -23.18 11.78 -28.07
N SER A 78 -22.56 12.79 -27.47
CA SER A 78 -21.21 13.26 -27.82
C SER A 78 -20.40 13.59 -26.57
N ALA A 79 -19.06 13.48 -26.66
CA ALA A 79 -18.11 13.86 -25.64
C ALA A 79 -17.30 15.08 -26.09
N GLN A 80 -17.10 16.04 -25.20
CA GLN A 80 -16.32 17.27 -25.46
C GLN A 80 -15.30 17.49 -24.35
N GLY A 81 -14.14 18.05 -24.70
CA GLY A 81 -13.04 18.27 -23.74
C GLY A 81 -12.22 17.01 -23.44
N LEU A 82 -12.22 16.03 -24.36
CA LEU A 82 -11.41 14.83 -24.23
C LEU A 82 -9.91 15.17 -24.12
N PRO A 83 -9.14 14.39 -23.31
CA PRO A 83 -7.69 14.49 -23.28
C PRO A 83 -7.06 14.30 -24.67
N GLU A 84 -5.86 14.82 -24.87
CA GLU A 84 -5.11 14.61 -26.11
C GLU A 84 -4.88 13.12 -26.39
N GLY A 85 -5.13 12.69 -27.65
CA GLY A 85 -5.02 11.29 -28.06
C GLY A 85 -6.19 10.40 -27.60
N VAL A 86 -7.26 10.96 -27.04
CA VAL A 86 -8.48 10.24 -26.68
C VAL A 86 -9.60 10.55 -27.67
N ALA A 87 -10.29 9.51 -28.13
CA ALA A 87 -11.46 9.60 -29.00
C ALA A 87 -12.66 8.89 -28.37
N ALA A 88 -13.86 9.47 -28.58
CA ALA A 88 -15.12 8.81 -28.25
C ALA A 88 -15.83 8.38 -29.55
N ARG A 89 -16.39 7.17 -29.58
CA ARG A 89 -17.17 6.70 -30.74
C ARG A 89 -18.54 7.40 -30.74
N PRO A 90 -18.98 7.94 -31.88
CA PRO A 90 -20.32 8.52 -31.99
C PRO A 90 -21.39 7.51 -31.60
N LEU A 91 -22.36 7.94 -30.79
CA LEU A 91 -23.40 7.11 -30.23
C LEU A 91 -24.77 7.79 -30.41
N THR A 92 -25.79 7.00 -30.73
CA THR A 92 -27.16 7.44 -30.73
C THR A 92 -28.01 6.44 -29.95
N ILE A 93 -28.76 6.92 -28.97
CA ILE A 93 -29.76 6.11 -28.26
C ILE A 93 -31.04 6.20 -29.07
N PRO A 94 -31.55 5.10 -29.65
CA PRO A 94 -32.71 5.11 -30.55
C PRO A 94 -34.01 5.60 -29.86
N GLU A 95 -35.00 5.88 -30.68
CA GLU A 95 -36.37 6.18 -30.23
C GLU A 95 -36.89 5.04 -29.34
N GLY A 96 -37.42 5.39 -28.15
CA GLY A 96 -37.95 4.42 -27.19
C GLY A 96 -36.92 3.70 -26.33
N GLU A 97 -35.66 3.61 -26.76
CA GLU A 97 -34.59 2.99 -25.97
C GLU A 97 -34.10 3.92 -24.84
N THR A 98 -33.66 3.34 -23.72
CA THR A 98 -33.30 4.11 -22.52
C THR A 98 -31.81 4.12 -22.21
N GLU A 99 -31.01 3.30 -22.86
CA GLU A 99 -29.55 3.22 -22.57
C GLU A 99 -28.74 2.80 -23.78
N ALA A 100 -27.47 3.14 -23.80
CA ALA A 100 -26.47 2.59 -24.70
C ALA A 100 -25.07 2.75 -24.07
N VAL A 101 -24.09 2.06 -24.67
CA VAL A 101 -22.70 2.03 -24.21
C VAL A 101 -21.88 3.04 -25.01
N LEU A 102 -21.30 4.02 -24.34
CA LEU A 102 -20.34 4.97 -24.92
C LEU A 102 -18.93 4.37 -24.77
N GLU A 103 -18.25 4.17 -25.89
CA GLU A 103 -16.87 3.68 -25.94
C GLU A 103 -15.91 4.86 -26.11
N LEU A 104 -14.85 4.89 -25.29
CA LEU A 104 -13.72 5.79 -25.40
C LEU A 104 -12.45 4.97 -25.66
N GLU A 105 -11.58 5.47 -26.51
CA GLU A 105 -10.30 4.82 -26.84
C GLU A 105 -9.16 5.85 -26.67
N ALA A 106 -8.05 5.43 -26.06
CA ALA A 106 -6.80 6.19 -26.00
C ALA A 106 -5.80 5.64 -27.00
N GLU A 107 -5.16 6.50 -27.76
CA GLU A 107 -4.05 6.08 -28.64
C GLU A 107 -2.90 5.49 -27.82
N ALA A 108 -2.12 4.57 -28.40
CA ALA A 108 -0.97 3.94 -27.74
C ALA A 108 0.13 4.94 -27.28
N LYS A 109 0.08 6.17 -27.77
CA LYS A 109 0.99 7.26 -27.40
C LYS A 109 0.25 8.48 -26.84
N ALA A 110 -1.02 8.33 -26.46
CA ALA A 110 -1.76 9.41 -25.81
C ALA A 110 -0.98 9.88 -24.57
N PRO A 111 -0.75 11.18 -24.36
CA PRO A 111 -0.06 11.64 -23.14
C PRO A 111 -0.82 11.22 -21.89
N HIS A 112 -0.12 10.79 -20.84
CA HIS A 112 -0.74 10.60 -19.52
C HIS A 112 -1.37 11.93 -19.11
N SER A 113 -2.59 11.89 -18.61
CA SER A 113 -3.31 13.11 -18.22
C SER A 113 -3.59 13.14 -16.72
N LEU A 114 -3.64 14.35 -16.17
CA LEU A 114 -4.36 14.58 -14.93
C LEU A 114 -5.85 14.29 -15.17
N PRO A 115 -6.67 14.07 -14.10
CA PRO A 115 -8.11 13.97 -14.23
C PRO A 115 -8.68 15.15 -15.01
N THR A 116 -9.21 14.88 -16.18
CA THR A 116 -9.73 15.89 -17.12
C THR A 116 -11.25 15.83 -17.13
N SER A 117 -11.92 16.97 -16.91
CA SER A 117 -13.37 17.04 -17.01
C SER A 117 -13.80 17.01 -18.47
N VAL A 118 -14.63 16.04 -18.81
CA VAL A 118 -15.19 15.79 -20.15
C VAL A 118 -16.71 15.97 -20.04
N THR A 119 -17.27 16.79 -20.90
CA THR A 119 -18.72 16.99 -20.96
C THR A 119 -19.35 15.95 -21.89
N ILE A 120 -20.22 15.10 -21.36
CA ILE A 120 -21.06 14.17 -22.12
C ILE A 120 -22.39 14.87 -22.39
N SER A 121 -22.67 15.17 -23.66
CA SER A 121 -23.86 15.89 -24.10
C SER A 121 -24.80 14.96 -24.84
N GLY A 122 -26.10 14.97 -24.48
CA GLY A 122 -27.15 14.36 -25.24
C GLY A 122 -28.00 15.43 -25.98
N LYS A 123 -28.28 15.22 -27.25
CA LYS A 123 -29.06 16.14 -28.09
C LYS A 123 -30.17 15.43 -28.83
N SER A 124 -31.35 16.05 -28.85
CA SER A 124 -32.49 15.63 -29.69
C SER A 124 -33.28 16.86 -30.11
N ALA A 125 -33.25 17.18 -31.40
CA ALA A 125 -33.83 18.38 -31.96
C ALA A 125 -33.35 19.67 -31.22
N LYS A 126 -34.24 20.31 -30.42
CA LYS A 126 -33.91 21.50 -29.62
C LYS A 126 -33.59 21.18 -28.15
N LEU A 127 -33.72 19.92 -27.76
CA LEU A 127 -33.51 19.48 -26.38
C LEU A 127 -32.03 19.07 -26.19
N HIS A 128 -31.48 19.36 -25.03
CA HIS A 128 -30.16 18.91 -24.64
C HIS A 128 -30.07 18.72 -23.12
N ASP A 129 -29.21 17.83 -22.71
CA ASP A 129 -28.80 17.64 -21.31
C ASP A 129 -27.32 17.24 -21.29
N GLU A 130 -26.61 17.55 -20.21
CA GLU A 130 -25.16 17.38 -20.10
C GLU A 130 -24.80 16.78 -18.75
N ARG A 131 -23.73 15.95 -18.75
CA ARG A 131 -23.12 15.37 -17.54
C ARG A 131 -21.62 15.46 -17.63
N GLU A 132 -21.00 15.66 -16.48
CA GLU A 132 -19.56 15.66 -16.35
C GLU A 132 -19.05 14.24 -16.11
N LEU A 133 -18.02 13.87 -16.86
CA LEU A 133 -17.23 12.65 -16.73
C LEU A 133 -15.76 13.03 -16.52
N THR A 134 -15.14 12.52 -15.49
CA THR A 134 -13.69 12.66 -15.31
C THR A 134 -12.98 11.54 -16.06
N VAL A 135 -12.19 11.88 -17.08
CA VAL A 135 -11.36 10.94 -17.84
C VAL A 135 -9.87 11.14 -17.46
N THR A 136 -9.17 10.05 -17.24
CA THR A 136 -7.73 10.07 -16.94
C THR A 136 -7.03 9.08 -17.86
N VAL A 137 -6.08 9.55 -18.68
CA VAL A 137 -5.23 8.66 -19.49
C VAL A 137 -4.15 8.09 -18.58
N CYS A 138 -4.19 6.77 -18.41
CA CYS A 138 -3.27 6.00 -17.59
C CYS A 138 -2.26 5.24 -18.47
N GLY A 139 -1.10 4.89 -17.91
CA GLY A 139 -0.21 3.91 -18.54
C GLY A 139 -0.84 2.52 -18.53
N ALA A 140 -0.32 1.62 -19.37
CA ALA A 140 -0.69 0.22 -19.33
C ALA A 140 -0.41 -0.36 -17.92
N PRO A 141 -1.22 -1.31 -17.44
CA PRO A 141 -0.97 -1.92 -16.14
C PRO A 141 0.45 -2.50 -16.03
N GLY A 142 1.17 -2.14 -14.98
CA GLY A 142 2.58 -2.51 -14.79
C GLY A 142 3.60 -1.60 -15.47
N ALA A 143 3.18 -0.67 -16.34
CA ALA A 143 4.11 0.31 -16.90
C ALA A 143 4.58 1.30 -15.82
N VAL A 144 5.81 1.78 -15.95
CA VAL A 144 6.34 2.84 -15.08
C VAL A 144 5.55 4.12 -15.28
N ASP A 145 5.12 4.74 -14.19
CA ASP A 145 4.37 6.00 -14.23
C ASP A 145 5.31 7.20 -14.38
N THR A 146 5.57 7.59 -15.61
CA THR A 146 6.49 8.70 -15.92
C THR A 146 6.03 10.08 -15.43
N SER A 147 4.78 10.22 -14.97
CA SER A 147 4.30 11.45 -14.31
C SER A 147 4.87 11.62 -12.89
N PHE A 148 5.51 10.57 -12.36
CA PHE A 148 6.21 10.56 -11.08
C PHE A 148 7.70 10.78 -11.31
N GLN A 149 8.12 12.04 -11.40
CA GLN A 149 9.53 12.43 -11.61
C GLN A 149 10.25 11.61 -12.72
N GLY A 150 9.54 11.34 -13.82
CA GLY A 150 10.07 10.49 -14.89
C GLY A 150 9.95 8.98 -14.61
N GLY A 151 9.30 8.59 -13.52
CA GLY A 151 8.98 7.21 -13.15
C GLY A 151 9.86 6.61 -12.07
N ASN A 152 11.11 7.04 -11.99
CA ASN A 152 12.09 6.57 -10.99
C ASN A 152 12.72 7.75 -10.29
N VAL A 153 12.71 7.74 -8.97
CA VAL A 153 13.38 8.73 -8.14
C VAL A 153 14.55 8.08 -7.43
N MET A 154 15.73 8.68 -7.53
CA MET A 154 16.92 8.24 -6.80
C MET A 154 17.39 9.39 -5.92
N VAL A 155 17.56 9.13 -4.63
CA VAL A 155 17.94 10.13 -3.64
C VAL A 155 19.22 9.70 -2.94
N PRO A 156 20.33 10.45 -3.09
CA PRO A 156 21.50 10.24 -2.29
C PRO A 156 21.19 10.61 -0.84
N VAL A 157 21.51 9.73 0.09
CA VAL A 157 21.31 9.94 1.52
C VAL A 157 22.66 9.95 2.21
N GLY A 158 23.17 11.16 2.47
CA GLY A 158 24.55 11.35 2.91
C GLY A 158 25.60 11.15 1.81
N ALA A 159 26.85 11.01 2.19
CA ALA A 159 27.99 10.88 1.28
C ALA A 159 28.40 9.41 1.02
N GLY A 160 27.76 8.43 1.69
CA GLY A 160 28.03 7.00 1.59
C GLY A 160 26.97 6.23 0.81
N ASP A 161 27.12 4.90 0.82
CA ASP A 161 26.05 4.01 0.34
C ASP A 161 24.81 4.12 1.23
N ALA A 162 23.62 4.13 0.61
CA ALA A 162 22.36 4.20 1.33
C ALA A 162 21.37 3.15 0.78
N TYR A 163 20.65 2.50 1.69
CA TYR A 163 19.74 1.40 1.38
C TYR A 163 18.39 1.64 2.02
N ALA A 164 17.34 1.73 1.20
CA ALA A 164 15.96 1.78 1.69
C ALA A 164 15.41 0.37 1.91
N TYR A 165 14.70 0.19 3.02
CA TYR A 165 14.17 -1.12 3.41
C TYR A 165 12.66 -1.15 3.57
N ALA A 166 12.04 -0.05 3.97
CA ALA A 166 10.59 0.02 4.17
C ALA A 166 10.02 1.38 3.78
N MET A 167 8.72 1.42 3.53
CA MET A 167 7.98 2.65 3.29
C MET A 167 6.57 2.59 3.88
N ALA A 168 6.02 3.76 4.19
CA ALA A 168 4.65 3.91 4.65
C ALA A 168 4.01 5.15 4.03
N ALA A 169 2.70 5.06 3.74
CA ALA A 169 1.90 6.22 3.34
C ALA A 169 1.45 7.01 4.57
N GLN A 170 1.47 8.34 4.46
CA GLN A 170 0.83 9.23 5.41
C GLN A 170 -0.63 9.52 5.00
N PRO A 171 -1.51 9.94 5.92
CA PRO A 171 -2.92 10.24 5.61
C PRO A 171 -3.11 11.31 4.54
N ASP A 172 -2.17 12.23 4.39
CA ASP A 172 -2.15 13.26 3.35
C ASP A 172 -1.65 12.76 1.99
N GLY A 173 -1.25 11.48 1.91
CA GLY A 173 -0.77 10.79 0.71
C GLY A 173 0.71 10.99 0.40
N LYS A 174 1.47 11.64 1.27
CA LYS A 174 2.93 11.64 1.23
C LYS A 174 3.46 10.24 1.57
N VAL A 175 4.69 9.96 1.17
CA VAL A 175 5.33 8.66 1.41
C VAL A 175 6.61 8.87 2.19
N VAL A 176 6.73 8.14 3.30
CA VAL A 176 7.95 8.06 4.10
C VAL A 176 8.69 6.79 3.71
N VAL A 177 9.97 6.90 3.38
CA VAL A 177 10.87 5.79 3.05
C VAL A 177 11.98 5.77 4.09
N VAL A 178 12.25 4.60 4.68
CA VAL A 178 13.26 4.45 5.72
C VAL A 178 14.32 3.42 5.35
N GLY A 179 15.50 3.59 5.94
CA GLY A 179 16.62 2.70 5.71
C GLY A 179 17.86 3.13 6.47
N THR A 180 19.03 2.90 5.88
CA THR A 180 20.31 3.27 6.48
C THR A 180 21.17 4.07 5.51
N SER A 181 22.00 4.94 6.05
CA SER A 181 23.07 5.62 5.33
C SER A 181 24.41 5.30 5.97
N HIS A 182 25.39 4.89 5.16
CA HIS A 182 26.74 4.54 5.62
C HIS A 182 27.71 5.73 5.60
N GLU A 183 27.19 6.96 5.78
CA GLU A 183 28.06 8.13 5.76
C GLU A 183 29.07 8.14 6.91
N HIS A 184 28.69 7.75 8.13
CA HIS A 184 29.57 7.76 9.30
C HIS A 184 29.81 6.36 9.91
N SER A 185 28.78 5.61 10.18
CA SER A 185 28.84 4.22 10.66
C SER A 185 27.56 3.47 10.37
N GLY A 186 26.62 4.12 9.75
CA GLY A 186 25.24 3.70 9.55
C GLY A 186 24.33 4.37 10.57
N ASP A 187 23.40 5.20 10.09
CA ASP A 187 22.37 5.86 10.90
C ASP A 187 20.98 5.54 10.34
N PHE A 188 19.94 5.63 11.17
CA PHE A 188 18.57 5.63 10.66
C PHE A 188 18.41 6.78 9.68
N ALA A 189 17.99 6.48 8.47
CA ALA A 189 17.74 7.45 7.42
C ALA A 189 16.27 7.44 7.02
N ILE A 190 15.67 8.61 6.91
CA ILE A 190 14.25 8.79 6.55
C ILE A 190 14.17 9.86 5.48
N VAL A 191 13.52 9.54 4.36
CA VAL A 191 13.22 10.50 3.29
C VAL A 191 11.71 10.58 3.13
N ARG A 192 11.16 11.80 3.03
CA ARG A 192 9.75 12.00 2.73
C ARG A 192 9.55 12.53 1.32
N PHE A 193 8.60 11.93 0.63
CA PHE A 193 8.21 12.30 -0.72
C PHE A 193 6.79 12.85 -0.74
N GLU A 194 6.58 13.86 -1.58
CA GLU A 194 5.25 14.32 -2.00
C GLU A 194 4.58 13.26 -2.88
N ARG A 195 3.27 13.40 -3.11
CA ARG A 195 2.47 12.47 -3.94
C ARG A 195 2.96 12.32 -5.38
N ASP A 196 3.64 13.31 -5.92
CA ASP A 196 4.19 13.35 -7.29
C ASP A 196 5.64 12.88 -7.38
N GLY A 197 6.25 12.51 -6.25
CA GLY A 197 7.62 12.02 -6.16
C GLY A 197 8.68 13.07 -5.89
N ASP A 198 8.29 14.34 -5.76
CA ASP A 198 9.21 15.36 -5.28
C ASP A 198 9.59 15.10 -3.81
N ILE A 199 10.79 15.47 -3.44
CA ILE A 199 11.21 15.45 -2.04
C ILE A 199 10.45 16.54 -1.29
N ASP A 200 9.81 16.19 -0.18
CA ASP A 200 9.14 17.16 0.68
C ASP A 200 10.15 17.94 1.52
N THR A 201 10.57 19.06 1.02
CA THR A 201 11.59 19.92 1.67
C THR A 201 11.15 20.55 2.99
N THR A 202 9.89 20.35 3.41
CA THR A 202 9.38 20.81 4.72
C THR A 202 9.60 19.78 5.83
N PHE A 203 10.11 18.59 5.50
CA PHE A 203 10.38 17.51 6.43
C PHE A 203 11.86 17.48 6.81
N GLY A 204 12.16 17.52 8.11
CA GLY A 204 13.52 17.47 8.61
C GLY A 204 14.45 18.50 7.97
N ASP A 205 15.63 18.06 7.56
CA ASP A 205 16.57 18.89 6.78
C ASP A 205 16.36 18.65 5.27
N ALA A 206 15.57 19.53 4.66
CA ALA A 206 15.26 19.52 3.23
C ALA A 206 14.73 18.16 2.70
N GLY A 207 13.89 17.49 3.48
CA GLY A 207 13.24 16.22 3.14
C GLY A 207 13.91 14.98 3.71
N LEU A 208 15.00 15.15 4.45
CA LEU A 208 15.82 14.10 5.03
C LEU A 208 15.90 14.23 6.56
N VAL A 209 15.81 13.10 7.25
CA VAL A 209 16.16 12.98 8.67
C VAL A 209 17.19 11.87 8.81
N MET A 210 18.29 12.16 9.51
CA MET A 210 19.26 11.18 9.92
C MET A 210 19.34 11.14 11.45
N THR A 211 19.25 9.96 12.03
CA THR A 211 19.19 9.79 13.48
C THR A 211 20.17 8.71 13.93
N GLN A 212 21.14 9.12 14.71
CA GLN A 212 21.95 8.18 15.47
C GLN A 212 21.13 7.67 16.66
N VAL A 213 20.88 6.36 16.71
CA VAL A 213 20.11 5.70 17.77
C VAL A 213 21.05 5.06 18.78
N GLY A 214 21.99 4.24 18.29
CA GLY A 214 23.05 3.62 19.08
C GLY A 214 24.39 4.33 18.98
N ALA A 215 25.44 3.69 19.48
CA ALA A 215 26.80 4.25 19.44
C ALA A 215 27.57 3.95 18.14
N GLY A 216 27.10 3.00 17.37
CA GLY A 216 27.74 2.50 16.16
C GLY A 216 26.79 2.44 14.96
N SER A 217 26.70 1.27 14.32
CA SER A 217 25.85 1.09 13.13
C SER A 217 24.38 0.90 13.48
N ASP A 218 23.52 1.75 12.94
CA ASP A 218 22.08 1.72 13.10
C ASP A 218 21.40 1.47 11.75
N VAL A 219 20.40 0.62 11.72
CA VAL A 219 19.67 0.25 10.49
C VAL A 219 18.17 0.28 10.72
N ALA A 220 17.46 1.24 10.12
CA ALA A 220 16.00 1.24 10.09
C ALA A 220 15.48 0.18 9.11
N ARG A 221 14.60 -0.70 9.58
CA ARG A 221 14.06 -1.84 8.81
C ARG A 221 12.58 -1.78 8.57
N ALA A 222 11.83 -1.10 9.42
CA ALA A 222 10.39 -1.02 9.34
C ALA A 222 9.90 0.36 9.73
N VAL A 223 8.76 0.77 9.15
CA VAL A 223 8.11 2.05 9.44
C VAL A 223 6.61 1.90 9.45
N ALA A 224 5.95 2.58 10.38
CA ALA A 224 4.51 2.75 10.41
C ALA A 224 4.18 4.21 10.75
N VAL A 225 3.01 4.66 10.30
CA VAL A 225 2.47 6.00 10.59
C VAL A 225 1.19 5.82 11.39
N ASP A 226 1.08 6.51 12.50
CA ASP A 226 -0.13 6.46 13.34
C ASP A 226 -1.22 7.43 12.85
N GLU A 227 -2.39 7.39 13.50
CA GLU A 227 -3.52 8.24 13.17
C GLU A 227 -3.24 9.75 13.38
N GLN A 228 -2.26 10.09 14.20
CA GLN A 228 -1.83 11.46 14.44
C GLN A 228 -0.78 11.93 13.42
N GLY A 229 -0.35 11.06 12.52
CA GLY A 229 0.69 11.32 11.52
C GLY A 229 2.11 11.22 12.09
N ARG A 230 2.29 10.71 13.33
CA ARG A 230 3.61 10.43 13.90
C ARG A 230 4.21 9.22 13.19
N ILE A 231 5.51 9.25 12.97
CA ILE A 231 6.25 8.23 12.25
C ILE A 231 7.01 7.37 13.27
N VAL A 232 6.69 6.08 13.34
CA VAL A 232 7.38 5.10 14.18
C VAL A 232 8.29 4.26 13.31
N VAL A 233 9.57 4.24 13.62
CA VAL A 233 10.61 3.50 12.89
C VAL A 233 11.23 2.47 13.80
N ALA A 234 11.28 1.22 13.37
CA ALA A 234 11.96 0.15 14.08
C ALA A 234 13.11 -0.43 13.25
N GLY A 235 14.08 -0.96 13.97
CA GLY A 235 15.25 -1.56 13.37
C GLY A 235 16.25 -1.98 14.42
N THR A 236 17.52 -1.91 14.07
CA THR A 236 18.61 -2.41 14.89
C THR A 236 19.61 -1.29 15.13
N ALA A 237 20.12 -1.18 16.34
CA ALA A 237 21.15 -0.22 16.69
C ALA A 237 22.24 -0.87 17.56
N ASP A 238 23.44 -0.31 17.51
CA ASP A 238 24.57 -0.77 18.33
C ASP A 238 24.37 -0.38 19.80
N GLY A 239 24.15 -1.39 20.64
CA GLY A 239 23.86 -1.27 22.05
C GLY A 239 24.99 -1.73 22.98
N ALA A 240 24.65 -2.11 24.21
CA ALA A 240 25.65 -2.44 25.23
C ALA A 240 26.34 -3.80 25.01
N HIS A 241 25.66 -4.76 24.35
CA HIS A 241 26.13 -6.14 24.15
C HIS A 241 26.19 -6.56 22.68
N GLY A 242 26.13 -5.60 21.77
CA GLY A 242 26.06 -5.82 20.32
C GLY A 242 24.85 -5.10 19.73
N LEU A 243 24.22 -5.69 18.74
CA LEU A 243 23.03 -5.10 18.12
C LEU A 243 21.79 -5.35 18.99
N ASP A 244 21.01 -4.32 19.22
CA ASP A 244 19.76 -4.36 20.00
C ASP A 244 18.57 -3.91 19.16
N PHE A 245 17.34 -4.29 19.55
CA PHE A 245 16.13 -3.72 18.99
C PHE A 245 16.06 -2.23 19.27
N ALA A 246 15.87 -1.44 18.22
CA ALA A 246 15.79 0.01 18.28
C ALA A 246 14.46 0.50 17.72
N VAL A 247 13.82 1.43 18.44
CA VAL A 247 12.61 2.11 17.98
C VAL A 247 12.78 3.60 18.18
N ALA A 248 12.46 4.38 17.15
CA ALA A 248 12.43 5.84 17.24
C ALA A 248 11.06 6.35 16.77
N ARG A 249 10.54 7.40 17.43
CA ARG A 249 9.32 8.06 17.01
C ARG A 249 9.60 9.50 16.62
N TYR A 250 8.98 9.92 15.51
CA TYR A 250 9.11 11.26 14.98
C TYR A 250 7.73 11.90 14.87
N LEU A 251 7.69 13.21 15.05
CA LEU A 251 6.55 14.05 14.74
C LEU A 251 6.33 14.12 13.21
N ALA A 252 5.19 14.65 12.80
CA ALA A 252 4.84 14.74 11.38
C ALA A 252 5.80 15.59 10.53
N ASP A 253 6.58 16.47 11.15
CA ASP A 253 7.60 17.32 10.49
C ASP A 253 9.00 16.67 10.44
N GLY A 254 9.18 15.51 11.08
CA GLY A 254 10.44 14.77 11.14
C GLY A 254 11.31 15.05 12.36
N GLU A 255 10.88 15.91 13.27
CA GLU A 255 11.57 16.06 14.56
C GLU A 255 11.35 14.83 15.45
N LEU A 256 12.33 14.45 16.27
CA LEU A 256 12.14 13.39 17.26
C LEU A 256 11.05 13.78 18.26
N ASP A 257 10.14 12.86 18.54
CA ASP A 257 9.14 13.02 19.58
C ASP A 257 9.75 12.73 20.96
N GLU A 258 10.24 13.75 21.63
CA GLU A 258 10.92 13.65 22.95
C GLU A 258 10.04 13.00 24.04
N SER A 259 8.72 12.91 23.84
CA SER A 259 7.81 12.23 24.77
C SER A 259 7.87 10.71 24.68
N PHE A 260 8.56 10.15 23.67
CA PHE A 260 8.69 8.72 23.43
C PHE A 260 10.01 8.19 24.00
N GLY A 261 9.94 7.16 24.82
CA GLY A 261 11.11 6.46 25.35
C GLY A 261 12.07 7.37 26.12
N ALA A 262 13.32 7.38 25.68
CA ALA A 262 14.36 8.30 26.12
C ALA A 262 14.72 9.24 24.96
N ASP A 263 14.30 10.50 25.04
CA ASP A 263 14.57 11.52 24.01
C ASP A 263 14.18 11.06 22.60
N GLY A 264 12.98 10.49 22.44
CA GLY A 264 12.42 10.04 21.17
C GLY A 264 12.83 8.60 20.74
N LYS A 265 13.56 7.89 21.58
CA LYS A 265 14.17 6.58 21.23
C LYS A 265 13.99 5.55 22.34
N THR A 266 13.95 4.27 21.94
CA THR A 266 13.94 3.12 22.86
C THR A 266 14.87 2.04 22.30
N LEU A 267 15.83 1.59 23.12
CA LEU A 267 16.66 0.43 22.84
C LEU A 267 16.30 -0.67 23.83
N VAL A 268 16.14 -1.90 23.32
CA VAL A 268 15.78 -3.07 24.12
C VAL A 268 16.61 -4.27 23.69
N THR A 269 17.30 -4.86 24.65
CA THR A 269 18.04 -6.13 24.48
C THR A 269 17.23 -7.30 25.02
N PHE A 270 17.31 -8.45 24.34
CA PHE A 270 16.73 -9.71 24.82
C PHE A 270 17.73 -10.54 25.64
N GLY A 271 19.01 -10.21 25.62
CA GLY A 271 20.05 -10.97 26.30
C GLY A 271 21.44 -10.34 26.23
N GLU A 272 22.48 -11.18 26.26
CA GLU A 272 23.88 -10.74 26.20
C GLU A 272 24.49 -10.78 24.79
N ASP A 273 23.73 -11.21 23.80
CA ASP A 273 24.14 -11.32 22.39
C ASP A 273 23.32 -10.38 21.50
N SER A 274 23.66 -10.30 20.21
CA SER A 274 22.99 -9.43 19.26
C SER A 274 21.56 -9.88 18.96
N ASP A 275 20.66 -8.90 18.91
CA ASP A 275 19.26 -9.01 18.54
C ASP A 275 18.98 -8.13 17.31
N THR A 276 18.13 -8.57 16.39
CA THR A 276 17.85 -7.81 15.16
C THR A 276 16.35 -7.66 14.93
N ALA A 277 15.89 -6.41 14.80
CA ALA A 277 14.50 -6.11 14.45
C ALA A 277 14.32 -5.92 12.93
N TYR A 278 13.23 -6.47 12.37
CA TYR A 278 12.91 -6.37 10.94
C TYR A 278 11.51 -5.86 10.66
N ALA A 279 10.57 -6.02 11.58
CA ALA A 279 9.16 -5.78 11.34
C ALA A 279 8.53 -4.94 12.47
N LEU A 280 7.51 -4.18 12.11
CA LEU A 280 6.78 -3.29 13.01
C LEU A 280 5.29 -3.27 12.64
N VAL A 281 4.41 -3.33 13.64
CA VAL A 281 2.98 -3.00 13.49
C VAL A 281 2.49 -2.15 14.67
N LEU A 282 1.53 -1.27 14.41
CA LEU A 282 0.84 -0.46 15.43
C LEU A 282 -0.51 -1.09 15.73
N GLN A 283 -0.78 -1.37 17.02
CA GLN A 283 -2.07 -1.89 17.48
C GLN A 283 -3.10 -0.76 17.59
N SER A 284 -4.39 -1.11 17.55
CA SER A 284 -5.50 -0.16 17.64
C SER A 284 -5.54 0.62 18.96
N ASP A 285 -4.88 0.11 20.02
CA ASP A 285 -4.74 0.78 21.32
C ASP A 285 -3.47 1.65 21.44
N GLY A 286 -2.77 1.87 20.31
CA GLY A 286 -1.55 2.68 20.23
C GLY A 286 -0.26 1.96 20.64
N LYS A 287 -0.33 0.69 21.03
CA LYS A 287 0.87 -0.09 21.34
C LYS A 287 1.64 -0.44 20.08
N ILE A 288 2.93 -0.65 20.23
CA ILE A 288 3.87 -0.90 19.15
C ILE A 288 4.41 -2.32 19.32
N VAL A 289 4.24 -3.16 18.29
CA VAL A 289 4.82 -4.51 18.26
C VAL A 289 5.95 -4.55 17.24
N VAL A 290 7.13 -4.97 17.69
CA VAL A 290 8.33 -5.12 16.86
C VAL A 290 8.73 -6.58 16.83
N GLY A 291 9.04 -7.10 15.65
CA GLY A 291 9.44 -8.47 15.42
C GLY A 291 10.83 -8.58 14.80
N GLY A 292 11.49 -9.68 15.13
CA GLY A 292 12.82 -9.94 14.63
C GLY A 292 13.38 -11.26 15.14
N ASP A 293 14.67 -11.28 15.45
CA ASP A 293 15.34 -12.44 16.04
C ASP A 293 16.17 -12.05 17.26
N SER A 294 16.41 -13.06 18.10
CA SER A 294 17.28 -12.93 19.27
C SER A 294 18.12 -14.19 19.45
N ASN A 295 19.38 -13.98 19.80
CA ASN A 295 20.29 -15.03 20.25
C ASN A 295 20.36 -15.01 21.79
N ARG A 296 19.56 -15.81 22.46
CA ARG A 296 19.54 -15.89 23.94
C ARG A 296 20.71 -16.65 24.56
N GLY A 297 21.91 -16.57 23.98
CA GLY A 297 23.14 -17.03 24.65
C GLY A 297 23.27 -18.54 24.83
N SER A 298 22.51 -19.36 24.12
CA SER A 298 22.80 -20.77 24.03
C SER A 298 23.54 -21.07 22.73
N SER A 299 24.83 -21.38 22.84
CA SER A 299 25.71 -21.73 21.73
C SER A 299 25.23 -22.91 20.87
N GLN A 300 24.01 -23.40 21.05
CA GLN A 300 23.40 -24.54 20.35
C GLN A 300 22.03 -24.33 19.77
N SER A 301 21.32 -23.21 20.04
CA SER A 301 19.92 -23.03 19.61
C SER A 301 19.73 -22.16 18.37
N GLY A 302 20.73 -21.43 17.91
CA GLY A 302 20.56 -20.50 16.79
C GLY A 302 19.79 -19.24 17.19
N LEU A 303 19.27 -18.51 16.19
CA LEU A 303 18.38 -17.37 16.39
C LEU A 303 16.94 -17.86 16.57
N ASP A 304 16.22 -17.25 17.50
CA ASP A 304 14.79 -17.52 17.76
C ASP A 304 13.93 -16.33 17.36
N PHE A 305 12.68 -16.56 16.96
CA PHE A 305 11.70 -15.50 16.82
C PHE A 305 11.65 -14.65 18.08
N ALA A 306 11.77 -13.34 17.94
CA ALA A 306 11.71 -12.36 19.00
C ALA A 306 10.62 -11.32 18.75
N LEU A 307 9.81 -11.05 19.76
CA LEU A 307 8.79 -10.01 19.76
C LEU A 307 8.99 -9.09 20.95
N LEU A 308 9.00 -7.80 20.69
CA LEU A 308 8.94 -6.73 21.68
C LEU A 308 7.59 -6.04 21.55
N ARG A 309 6.89 -5.79 22.66
CA ARG A 309 5.79 -4.85 22.67
C ARG A 309 6.12 -3.65 23.55
N LEU A 310 5.93 -2.46 22.98
CA LEU A 310 6.02 -1.19 23.68
C LEU A 310 4.62 -0.60 23.89
N THR A 311 4.47 0.15 24.96
CA THR A 311 3.33 1.06 25.18
C THR A 311 3.39 2.22 24.19
N GLU A 312 2.33 3.03 24.09
CA GLU A 312 2.30 4.21 23.20
C GLU A 312 3.44 5.20 23.49
N ASP A 313 3.89 5.31 24.73
CA ASP A 313 5.00 6.20 25.16
C ASP A 313 6.39 5.55 25.07
N GLY A 314 6.50 4.38 24.44
CA GLY A 314 7.77 3.75 24.13
C GLY A 314 8.41 2.94 25.26
N GLN A 315 7.67 2.59 26.31
CA GLN A 315 8.17 1.73 27.38
C GLN A 315 7.80 0.27 27.10
N PRO A 316 8.65 -0.73 27.48
CA PRO A 316 8.25 -2.13 27.42
C PRO A 316 6.90 -2.37 28.14
N ASP A 317 5.99 -3.10 27.50
CA ASP A 317 4.65 -3.38 28.04
C ASP A 317 4.66 -4.63 28.92
N ASP A 318 4.67 -4.48 30.22
CA ASP A 318 4.69 -5.58 31.20
C ASP A 318 3.52 -6.58 31.07
N SER A 319 2.46 -6.23 30.34
CA SER A 319 1.32 -7.13 30.09
C SER A 319 1.58 -8.11 28.93
N PHE A 320 2.73 -8.01 28.25
CA PHE A 320 3.09 -8.86 27.11
C PHE A 320 4.32 -9.71 27.43
N GLY A 321 4.16 -11.03 27.32
CA GLY A 321 5.25 -11.97 27.55
C GLY A 321 5.90 -11.83 28.91
N GLU A 322 7.21 -11.65 28.94
CA GLU A 322 8.02 -11.35 30.12
C GLU A 322 8.61 -9.95 29.99
N ALA A 323 8.06 -8.98 30.74
CA ALA A 323 8.48 -7.58 30.70
C ALA A 323 8.49 -6.96 29.28
N GLY A 324 7.45 -7.22 28.48
CA GLY A 324 7.32 -6.73 27.11
C GLY A 324 7.94 -7.62 26.04
N LEU A 325 8.57 -8.74 26.42
CA LEU A 325 9.35 -9.59 25.52
C LEU A 325 8.76 -10.99 25.39
N THR A 326 8.81 -11.55 24.18
CA THR A 326 8.47 -12.94 23.88
C THR A 326 9.47 -13.51 22.90
N THR A 327 9.96 -14.71 23.16
CA THR A 327 10.79 -15.48 22.21
C THR A 327 10.16 -16.82 21.91
N LEU A 328 10.34 -17.34 20.71
CA LEU A 328 9.80 -18.60 20.26
C LEU A 328 10.77 -19.32 19.34
N SER A 329 11.26 -20.46 19.77
CA SER A 329 12.03 -21.36 18.90
C SER A 329 11.05 -22.12 17.98
N VAL A 330 11.24 -22.00 16.70
CA VAL A 330 10.42 -22.65 15.66
C VAL A 330 11.21 -23.66 14.83
N ALA A 331 12.52 -23.52 14.73
CA ALA A 331 13.38 -24.50 14.04
C ALA A 331 13.42 -25.86 14.74
N GLN A 332 13.41 -26.93 13.96
CA GLN A 332 13.50 -28.29 14.50
C GLN A 332 14.91 -28.69 14.91
N PHE A 333 15.98 -28.01 14.42
CA PHE A 333 17.38 -28.43 14.58
C PHE A 333 18.36 -27.26 14.71
N GLY A 334 18.10 -26.27 15.56
CA GLY A 334 19.05 -25.20 15.83
C GLY A 334 19.33 -24.31 14.62
N GLY A 335 18.30 -24.09 13.77
CA GLY A 335 18.33 -23.16 12.65
C GLY A 335 18.25 -21.70 13.12
N ARG A 336 18.42 -20.79 12.17
CA ARG A 336 18.17 -19.37 12.40
C ARG A 336 16.70 -19.09 12.08
N ASP A 337 15.98 -18.54 13.03
CA ASP A 337 14.59 -18.16 12.88
C ASP A 337 14.45 -16.65 13.08
N SER A 338 14.07 -15.94 12.04
CA SER A 338 13.86 -14.50 12.11
C SER A 338 12.43 -14.16 11.69
N ILE A 339 11.78 -13.24 12.39
CA ILE A 339 10.52 -12.64 11.97
C ILE A 339 10.85 -11.52 10.99
N TYR A 340 10.42 -11.65 9.74
CA TYR A 340 10.61 -10.62 8.72
C TYR A 340 9.36 -9.78 8.47
N ALA A 341 8.18 -10.29 8.85
CA ALA A 341 6.94 -9.57 8.68
C ALA A 341 5.96 -9.80 9.84
N LEU A 342 5.19 -8.78 10.15
CA LEU A 342 4.10 -8.80 11.12
C LEU A 342 2.79 -8.35 10.49
N ALA A 343 1.67 -8.91 10.95
CA ALA A 343 0.34 -8.42 10.65
C ALA A 343 -0.56 -8.53 11.88
N LEU A 344 -1.56 -7.66 11.97
CA LEU A 344 -2.59 -7.72 12.98
C LEU A 344 -3.85 -8.34 12.37
N GLN A 345 -4.28 -9.47 12.90
CA GLN A 345 -5.46 -10.19 12.48
C GLN A 345 -6.56 -10.09 13.54
N GLU A 346 -7.75 -9.62 13.17
CA GLU A 346 -8.87 -9.54 14.09
C GLU A 346 -9.59 -10.90 14.17
N ILE A 347 -9.64 -11.50 15.34
CA ILE A 347 -10.34 -12.76 15.61
C ILE A 347 -11.32 -12.57 16.74
N SER A 348 -12.62 -12.65 16.43
CA SER A 348 -13.71 -12.52 17.40
C SER A 348 -13.67 -11.20 18.19
N GLY A 349 -13.27 -10.11 17.57
CA GLY A 349 -13.18 -8.78 18.19
C GLY A 349 -11.91 -8.56 19.02
N GLU A 350 -10.91 -9.42 18.86
CA GLU A 350 -9.60 -9.27 19.50
C GLU A 350 -8.49 -9.32 18.47
N GLU A 351 -7.53 -8.41 18.57
CA GLU A 351 -6.33 -8.43 17.73
C GLU A 351 -5.43 -9.61 18.09
N ARG A 352 -4.93 -10.27 17.05
CA ARG A 352 -3.89 -11.30 17.11
C ARG A 352 -2.67 -10.80 16.34
N ILE A 353 -1.50 -11.07 16.86
CA ILE A 353 -0.24 -10.76 16.18
C ILE A 353 0.16 -11.98 15.39
N VAL A 354 0.25 -11.86 14.07
CA VAL A 354 0.78 -12.90 13.20
C VAL A 354 2.19 -12.52 12.77
N ALA A 355 3.13 -13.39 13.05
CA ALA A 355 4.53 -13.27 12.66
C ALA A 355 4.83 -14.26 11.54
N ALA A 356 5.53 -13.79 10.49
CA ALA A 356 6.00 -14.59 9.38
C ALA A 356 7.50 -14.45 9.19
N GLY A 357 8.18 -15.55 8.83
CA GLY A 357 9.61 -15.56 8.69
C GLY A 357 10.18 -16.95 8.45
N GLY A 358 11.26 -17.29 9.16
CA GLY A 358 12.01 -18.54 9.08
C GLY A 358 13.24 -18.45 8.19
N GLU A 359 14.21 -19.33 8.38
CA GLU A 359 15.29 -19.61 7.44
C GLU A 359 15.27 -21.10 7.10
N GLY A 360 15.12 -21.43 5.82
CA GLY A 360 14.98 -22.79 5.32
C GLY A 360 13.58 -23.12 4.81
N ASP A 361 12.53 -22.63 5.45
CA ASP A 361 11.15 -22.76 4.96
C ASP A 361 10.25 -21.66 5.56
N PHE A 362 9.06 -21.44 4.95
CA PHE A 362 8.08 -20.51 5.48
C PHE A 362 7.61 -20.99 6.85
N THR A 363 7.72 -20.10 7.83
CA THR A 363 7.25 -20.27 9.18
C THR A 363 6.33 -19.14 9.58
N LEU A 364 5.15 -19.47 10.10
CA LEU A 364 4.23 -18.50 10.67
C LEU A 364 3.89 -18.88 12.12
N ALA A 365 3.71 -17.88 12.95
CA ALA A 365 3.24 -18.05 14.32
C ALA A 365 2.21 -16.98 14.65
N ARG A 366 1.14 -17.34 15.40
CA ARG A 366 0.16 -16.38 15.86
C ARG A 366 0.17 -16.27 17.37
N PHE A 367 0.14 -15.03 17.85
CA PHE A 367 0.19 -14.69 19.26
C PHE A 367 -1.07 -13.95 19.69
N ARG A 368 -1.47 -14.16 20.94
CA ARG A 368 -2.54 -13.42 21.60
C ARG A 368 -2.01 -12.12 22.19
N ALA A 369 -2.92 -11.27 22.66
CA ALA A 369 -2.58 -9.99 23.30
C ALA A 369 -1.65 -10.11 24.52
N ASP A 370 -1.54 -11.29 25.16
CA ASP A 370 -0.62 -11.55 26.27
C ASP A 370 0.78 -12.04 25.82
N GLY A 371 1.06 -12.09 24.51
CA GLY A 371 2.32 -12.56 23.97
C GLY A 371 2.47 -14.08 23.89
N LYS A 372 1.47 -14.84 24.29
CA LYS A 372 1.49 -16.31 24.20
C LYS A 372 0.92 -16.78 22.87
N LEU A 373 1.38 -17.95 22.43
CA LEU A 373 0.87 -18.58 21.21
C LEU A 373 -0.65 -18.76 21.26
N ASP A 374 -1.30 -18.44 20.15
CA ASP A 374 -2.71 -18.71 19.92
C ASP A 374 -2.88 -20.14 19.38
N SER A 375 -3.18 -21.09 20.24
CA SER A 375 -3.28 -22.51 19.90
C SER A 375 -4.40 -22.86 18.91
N SER A 376 -5.29 -21.92 18.58
CA SER A 376 -6.31 -22.09 17.56
C SER A 376 -5.78 -21.91 16.12
N PHE A 377 -4.53 -21.44 15.96
CA PHE A 377 -3.90 -21.25 14.67
C PHE A 377 -2.98 -22.42 14.32
N GLY A 378 -3.19 -23.00 13.14
CA GLY A 378 -2.33 -24.06 12.61
C GLY A 378 -2.12 -25.23 13.57
N GLN A 379 -0.88 -25.58 13.83
CA GLN A 379 -0.49 -26.62 14.79
C GLN A 379 -0.04 -25.98 16.11
N GLN A 380 -0.97 -25.81 17.04
CA GLN A 380 -0.70 -25.22 18.36
C GLN A 380 -0.07 -23.81 18.28
N GLY A 381 -0.56 -22.99 17.37
CA GLY A 381 -0.11 -21.60 17.19
C GLY A 381 0.97 -21.40 16.14
N LYS A 382 1.39 -22.46 15.44
CA LYS A 382 2.50 -22.40 14.46
C LYS A 382 2.18 -23.14 13.17
N LEU A 383 2.83 -22.72 12.10
CA LEU A 383 2.92 -23.38 10.80
C LEU A 383 4.37 -23.39 10.35
N ASN A 384 4.93 -24.54 10.06
CA ASN A 384 6.29 -24.72 9.59
C ASN A 384 6.29 -25.65 8.37
N GLY A 385 7.32 -25.57 7.54
CA GLY A 385 7.53 -26.53 6.47
C GLY A 385 6.51 -26.41 5.34
N LEU A 386 6.02 -25.18 5.05
CA LEU A 386 4.93 -24.99 4.10
C LEU A 386 5.32 -25.38 2.66
N PHE A 387 6.57 -25.22 2.26
CA PHE A 387 7.08 -25.64 0.95
C PHE A 387 7.89 -26.95 1.03
N GLY A 388 8.25 -27.42 2.22
CA GLY A 388 9.11 -28.60 2.39
C GLY A 388 10.51 -28.39 1.82
N SER A 389 10.95 -27.15 1.72
CA SER A 389 12.26 -26.73 1.19
C SER A 389 13.28 -26.60 2.33
N THR A 390 14.54 -26.65 1.99
CA THR A 390 15.64 -26.27 2.89
C THR A 390 16.17 -24.87 2.59
N ILE A 391 15.60 -24.20 1.60
CA ILE A 391 15.94 -22.85 1.14
C ILE A 391 14.64 -22.10 0.94
N GLY A 392 14.31 -21.20 1.87
CA GLY A 392 13.09 -20.41 1.80
C GLY A 392 12.88 -19.56 3.04
N ALA A 393 12.12 -18.48 2.91
CA ALA A 393 11.67 -17.64 4.02
C ALA A 393 10.44 -16.84 3.59
N ALA A 394 9.51 -16.59 4.52
CA ALA A 394 8.48 -15.59 4.34
C ALA A 394 9.05 -14.21 4.68
N ARG A 395 9.02 -13.29 3.72
CA ARG A 395 9.57 -11.93 3.88
C ARG A 395 8.50 -10.86 4.07
N ALA A 396 7.30 -11.13 3.58
CA ALA A 396 6.19 -10.20 3.64
C ALA A 396 4.89 -10.92 4.01
N LEU A 397 3.98 -10.19 4.64
CA LEU A 397 2.70 -10.68 5.12
C LEU A 397 1.64 -9.59 4.96
N THR A 398 0.47 -9.99 4.48
CA THR A 398 -0.70 -9.11 4.38
C THR A 398 -1.99 -9.87 4.66
N LEU A 399 -3.09 -9.13 4.80
CA LEU A 399 -4.43 -9.66 4.98
C LEU A 399 -5.29 -9.31 3.76
N THR A 400 -6.16 -10.23 3.37
CA THR A 400 -7.24 -9.95 2.42
C THR A 400 -8.42 -9.27 3.13
N SER A 401 -9.38 -8.75 2.36
CA SER A 401 -10.65 -8.22 2.91
C SER A 401 -11.44 -9.23 3.75
N ASP A 402 -11.23 -10.53 3.51
CA ASP A 402 -11.87 -11.63 4.24
C ASP A 402 -11.04 -12.08 5.46
N ASN A 403 -10.03 -11.28 5.82
CA ASN A 403 -9.13 -11.55 6.95
C ASN A 403 -8.30 -12.84 6.79
N GLU A 404 -8.13 -13.33 5.55
CA GLU A 404 -7.21 -14.41 5.20
C GLU A 404 -5.78 -13.87 5.10
N LEU A 405 -4.81 -14.70 5.41
CA LEU A 405 -3.39 -14.33 5.38
C LEU A 405 -2.77 -14.67 4.02
N VAL A 406 -1.97 -13.75 3.48
CA VAL A 406 -1.10 -14.00 2.34
C VAL A 406 0.34 -13.71 2.77
N ALA A 407 1.18 -14.72 2.79
CA ALA A 407 2.62 -14.57 3.02
C ALA A 407 3.37 -14.77 1.71
N ALA A 408 4.36 -13.91 1.46
CA ALA A 408 5.23 -13.95 0.30
C ALA A 408 6.70 -13.96 0.70
N GLY A 409 7.55 -14.51 -0.15
CA GLY A 409 8.99 -14.61 0.06
C GLY A 409 9.63 -15.44 -1.04
N HIS A 410 10.50 -16.37 -0.69
CA HIS A 410 11.12 -17.27 -1.66
C HIS A 410 11.10 -18.73 -1.19
N ALA A 411 11.01 -19.65 -2.14
CA ALA A 411 11.22 -21.07 -1.94
C ALA A 411 12.03 -21.62 -3.12
N GLN A 412 13.14 -22.31 -2.84
CA GLN A 412 14.04 -22.86 -3.87
C GLN A 412 14.53 -21.83 -4.90
N HIS A 413 14.74 -20.58 -4.46
CA HIS A 413 15.19 -19.42 -5.24
C HIS A 413 14.13 -18.76 -6.13
N ASP A 414 12.86 -19.17 -6.04
CA ASP A 414 11.75 -18.57 -6.80
C ASP A 414 10.87 -17.71 -5.87
N PHE A 415 10.15 -16.75 -6.42
CA PHE A 415 9.06 -16.10 -5.70
C PHE A 415 8.09 -17.16 -5.19
N ALA A 416 7.71 -17.09 -3.93
CA ALA A 416 6.81 -18.05 -3.31
C ALA A 416 5.71 -17.34 -2.51
N LEU A 417 4.47 -17.82 -2.63
CA LEU A 417 3.32 -17.32 -1.88
C LEU A 417 2.55 -18.48 -1.26
N VAL A 418 1.99 -18.21 -0.08
CA VAL A 418 0.98 -19.05 0.55
C VAL A 418 -0.24 -18.22 0.90
N LYS A 419 -1.44 -18.79 0.75
CA LYS A 419 -2.68 -18.21 1.24
C LYS A 419 -3.31 -19.11 2.29
N LEU A 420 -3.63 -18.54 3.45
CA LEU A 420 -4.10 -19.24 4.63
C LEU A 420 -5.44 -18.67 5.08
N SER A 421 -6.31 -19.54 5.56
CA SER A 421 -7.53 -19.13 6.26
C SER A 421 -7.21 -18.42 7.58
N THR A 422 -8.23 -17.88 8.22
CA THR A 422 -8.14 -17.25 9.54
C THR A 422 -7.62 -18.20 10.62
N GLU A 423 -7.77 -19.51 10.46
CA GLU A 423 -7.26 -20.54 11.39
C GLU A 423 -5.90 -21.11 10.99
N GLY A 424 -5.30 -20.61 9.88
CA GLY A 424 -4.00 -21.06 9.39
C GLY A 424 -4.06 -22.32 8.51
N ALA A 425 -5.23 -22.70 7.98
CA ALA A 425 -5.32 -23.77 6.98
C ALA A 425 -5.02 -23.20 5.58
N LEU A 426 -4.34 -24.00 4.74
CA LEU A 426 -4.12 -23.63 3.33
C LEU A 426 -5.45 -23.46 2.59
N VAL A 427 -5.62 -22.35 1.87
CA VAL A 427 -6.79 -22.06 1.02
C VAL A 427 -6.63 -22.82 -0.29
N SER A 428 -7.24 -24.00 -0.39
CA SER A 428 -7.01 -24.96 -1.50
C SER A 428 -7.39 -24.45 -2.89
N THR A 429 -8.16 -23.37 -2.98
CA THR A 429 -8.53 -22.72 -4.26
C THR A 429 -7.47 -21.73 -4.77
N PHE A 430 -6.42 -21.47 -3.98
CA PHE A 430 -5.31 -20.60 -4.34
C PHE A 430 -4.14 -21.40 -4.86
N GLY A 431 -3.67 -21.10 -6.08
CA GLY A 431 -2.54 -21.74 -6.70
C GLY A 431 -2.62 -23.28 -6.72
N ASP A 432 -1.55 -23.94 -6.31
CA ASP A 432 -1.53 -25.38 -6.08
C ASP A 432 -1.79 -25.70 -4.59
N ALA A 433 -3.05 -26.00 -4.28
CA ALA A 433 -3.50 -26.35 -2.95
C ALA A 433 -3.09 -25.33 -1.86
N GLY A 434 -3.21 -24.05 -2.14
CA GLY A 434 -2.93 -22.93 -1.20
C GLY A 434 -1.54 -22.33 -1.32
N LYS A 435 -0.74 -22.76 -2.30
CA LYS A 435 0.65 -22.34 -2.51
C LYS A 435 0.94 -22.11 -3.98
N LEU A 436 1.92 -21.27 -4.26
CA LEU A 436 2.48 -21.14 -5.60
C LEU A 436 3.97 -20.73 -5.53
N THR A 437 4.70 -21.05 -6.59
CA THR A 437 6.04 -20.52 -6.87
C THR A 437 6.08 -19.97 -8.29
N THR A 438 6.88 -18.93 -8.51
CA THR A 438 7.04 -18.29 -9.82
C THR A 438 8.51 -17.95 -10.04
N ALA A 439 9.14 -18.61 -11.02
CA ALA A 439 10.45 -18.23 -11.49
C ALA A 439 10.33 -17.00 -12.40
N VAL A 440 11.05 -15.93 -12.08
CA VAL A 440 11.21 -14.74 -12.93
C VAL A 440 12.48 -14.90 -13.77
N SER A 441 13.54 -15.40 -13.17
CA SER A 441 14.78 -15.78 -13.85
C SER A 441 14.92 -17.30 -13.96
N ALA A 442 15.48 -17.79 -15.05
CA ALA A 442 15.49 -19.23 -15.33
C ALA A 442 16.43 -20.05 -14.43
N ASP A 443 17.51 -19.46 -13.89
CA ASP A 443 18.57 -20.18 -13.18
C ASP A 443 19.17 -19.37 -12.02
N ASN A 444 18.50 -18.33 -11.54
CA ASN A 444 19.04 -17.43 -10.53
C ASN A 444 18.09 -17.26 -9.35
N TRP A 445 18.49 -16.45 -8.42
CA TRP A 445 17.77 -16.17 -7.20
C TRP A 445 16.74 -15.05 -7.43
N ASP A 446 15.49 -15.37 -7.12
CA ASP A 446 14.34 -14.48 -7.13
C ASP A 446 13.76 -14.41 -5.72
N GLU A 447 13.46 -13.24 -5.20
CA GLU A 447 12.96 -13.09 -3.83
C GLU A 447 11.91 -11.98 -3.71
N ALA A 448 10.72 -12.32 -3.17
CA ALA A 448 9.72 -11.35 -2.79
C ALA A 448 10.10 -10.66 -1.48
N GLN A 449 9.93 -9.36 -1.42
CA GLN A 449 10.18 -8.52 -0.24
C GLN A 449 8.93 -7.78 0.23
N GLY A 450 7.93 -7.66 -0.61
CA GLY A 450 6.67 -7.00 -0.30
C GLY A 450 5.48 -7.70 -0.93
N VAL A 451 4.34 -7.68 -0.24
CA VAL A 451 3.06 -8.19 -0.75
C VAL A 451 1.94 -7.24 -0.39
N GLY A 452 1.02 -7.00 -1.32
CA GLY A 452 -0.15 -6.15 -1.13
C GLY A 452 -1.38 -6.73 -1.81
N VAL A 453 -2.55 -6.36 -1.30
CA VAL A 453 -3.84 -6.74 -1.87
C VAL A 453 -4.49 -5.50 -2.47
N GLN A 454 -4.90 -5.58 -3.72
CA GLN A 454 -5.65 -4.52 -4.39
C GLN A 454 -7.14 -4.58 -4.03
N ALA A 455 -7.85 -3.47 -4.21
CA ALA A 455 -9.28 -3.39 -3.91
C ALA A 455 -10.15 -4.41 -4.67
N ASP A 456 -9.68 -4.92 -5.82
CA ASP A 456 -10.34 -5.97 -6.60
C ASP A 456 -9.94 -7.40 -6.19
N GLY A 457 -9.13 -7.53 -5.12
CA GLY A 457 -8.66 -8.80 -4.58
C GLY A 457 -7.44 -9.39 -5.29
N LYS A 458 -6.89 -8.73 -6.31
CA LYS A 458 -5.63 -9.14 -6.93
C LYS A 458 -4.46 -8.94 -5.96
N LEU A 459 -3.45 -9.79 -6.09
CA LEU A 459 -2.24 -9.73 -5.27
C LEU A 459 -1.10 -9.12 -6.06
N LEU A 460 -0.39 -8.19 -5.42
CA LEU A 460 0.84 -7.61 -5.92
C LEU A 460 2.00 -8.08 -5.06
N VAL A 461 3.10 -8.45 -5.70
CA VAL A 461 4.31 -8.91 -5.03
C VAL A 461 5.50 -8.18 -5.63
N ALA A 462 6.26 -7.48 -4.80
CA ALA A 462 7.49 -6.80 -5.22
C ALA A 462 8.71 -7.43 -4.57
N GLY A 463 9.83 -7.33 -5.25
CA GLY A 463 11.10 -7.84 -4.78
C GLY A 463 12.19 -7.64 -5.82
N TRP A 464 13.05 -8.61 -5.94
CA TRP A 464 14.17 -8.55 -6.89
C TRP A 464 14.45 -9.89 -7.55
N THR A 465 15.08 -9.82 -8.72
CA THR A 465 15.50 -10.96 -9.54
C THR A 465 16.90 -10.71 -10.09
N TYR A 466 17.69 -11.75 -10.30
CA TYR A 466 18.94 -11.64 -11.04
C TYR A 466 18.75 -12.00 -12.51
N GLU A 467 19.34 -11.24 -13.43
CA GLU A 467 19.37 -11.57 -14.84
C GLU A 467 20.70 -12.23 -15.26
N GLY A 468 20.62 -13.42 -15.83
CA GLY A 468 21.77 -14.16 -16.37
C GLY A 468 22.85 -14.43 -15.31
N ASN A 469 24.12 -14.31 -15.66
CA ASN A 469 25.26 -14.47 -14.76
C ASN A 469 25.64 -13.16 -14.05
N SER A 470 24.73 -12.19 -14.00
CA SER A 470 24.95 -10.88 -13.36
C SER A 470 24.82 -11.03 -11.84
N SER A 471 25.71 -10.37 -11.11
CA SER A 471 25.55 -10.15 -9.66
C SER A 471 24.68 -8.92 -9.35
N SER A 472 24.12 -8.28 -10.37
CA SER A 472 23.23 -7.13 -10.24
C SER A 472 21.78 -7.60 -10.26
N GLY A 473 21.05 -7.37 -9.17
CA GLY A 473 19.62 -7.61 -9.12
C GLY A 473 18.85 -6.50 -9.85
N ASN A 474 17.68 -6.83 -10.35
CA ASN A 474 16.70 -5.89 -10.88
C ASN A 474 15.44 -5.93 -10.01
N THR A 475 14.73 -4.81 -9.91
CA THR A 475 13.42 -4.79 -9.25
C THR A 475 12.41 -5.61 -10.04
N ALA A 476 11.71 -6.51 -9.38
CA ALA A 476 10.63 -7.30 -9.95
C ALA A 476 9.30 -6.98 -9.27
N LEU A 477 8.23 -6.88 -10.08
CA LEU A 477 6.86 -6.69 -9.62
C LEU A 477 5.96 -7.67 -10.35
N LEU A 478 5.23 -8.51 -9.59
CA LEU A 478 4.35 -9.54 -10.11
C LEU A 478 2.91 -9.23 -9.67
N ARG A 479 1.95 -9.48 -10.56
CA ARG A 479 0.54 -9.42 -10.20
C ARG A 479 -0.13 -10.77 -10.40
N TYR A 480 -0.89 -11.18 -9.39
CA TYR A 480 -1.68 -12.40 -9.42
C TYR A 480 -3.17 -12.08 -9.26
N THR A 481 -4.00 -12.89 -9.87
CA THR A 481 -5.43 -12.93 -9.60
C THR A 481 -5.69 -13.45 -8.18
N ALA A 482 -6.88 -13.26 -7.64
CA ALA A 482 -7.23 -13.67 -6.27
C ALA A 482 -7.12 -15.20 -6.05
N ASP A 483 -7.15 -16.01 -7.13
CA ASP A 483 -6.95 -17.46 -7.11
C ASP A 483 -5.49 -17.90 -7.33
N GLY A 484 -4.54 -16.94 -7.44
CA GLY A 484 -3.10 -17.22 -7.49
C GLY A 484 -2.54 -17.52 -8.88
N ARG A 485 -3.20 -17.12 -9.97
CA ARG A 485 -2.63 -17.17 -11.33
C ARG A 485 -1.99 -15.84 -11.66
N LEU A 486 -0.91 -15.84 -12.45
CA LEU A 486 -0.40 -14.60 -13.02
C LEU A 486 -1.49 -13.87 -13.81
N ASP A 487 -1.60 -12.57 -13.58
CA ASP A 487 -2.56 -11.71 -14.28
C ASP A 487 -1.96 -11.23 -15.60
N GLU A 488 -2.29 -11.90 -16.71
CA GLU A 488 -1.76 -11.63 -18.04
C GLU A 488 -1.99 -10.19 -18.53
N SER A 489 -2.89 -9.43 -17.89
CA SER A 489 -3.13 -8.02 -18.23
C SER A 489 -2.11 -7.05 -17.60
N PHE A 490 -1.13 -7.56 -16.84
CA PHE A 490 -0.14 -6.75 -16.13
C PHE A 490 1.26 -7.02 -16.66
N GLY A 491 1.96 -5.98 -17.10
CA GLY A 491 3.31 -6.09 -17.60
C GLY A 491 3.45 -7.09 -18.74
N ASP A 492 4.47 -7.94 -18.67
CA ASP A 492 4.65 -9.08 -19.59
C ASP A 492 4.11 -10.36 -18.93
N ALA A 493 2.90 -10.75 -19.30
CA ALA A 493 2.22 -11.94 -18.78
C ALA A 493 2.17 -12.02 -17.22
N GLY A 494 1.93 -10.91 -16.55
CA GLY A 494 1.82 -10.81 -15.09
C GLY A 494 3.10 -10.37 -14.38
N ILE A 495 4.18 -10.10 -15.12
CA ILE A 495 5.51 -9.82 -14.58
C ILE A 495 6.04 -8.49 -15.15
N VAL A 496 6.64 -7.69 -14.29
CA VAL A 496 7.43 -6.50 -14.65
C VAL A 496 8.82 -6.66 -14.04
N VAL A 497 9.86 -6.55 -14.87
CA VAL A 497 11.24 -6.40 -14.42
C VAL A 497 11.67 -4.98 -14.76
N ALA A 498 11.89 -4.18 -13.73
CA ALA A 498 12.24 -2.76 -13.87
C ALA A 498 13.72 -2.56 -13.56
N GLN A 499 14.38 -1.80 -14.42
CA GLN A 499 15.74 -1.33 -14.20
C GLN A 499 15.69 0.13 -13.80
N VAL A 500 16.04 0.43 -12.55
CA VAL A 500 15.97 1.78 -11.96
C VAL A 500 17.24 2.57 -12.25
N ALA A 501 18.40 1.93 -12.10
CA ALA A 501 19.69 2.52 -12.46
C ALA A 501 20.13 2.15 -13.89
N ALA A 502 21.32 2.61 -14.26
CA ALA A 502 21.91 2.28 -15.56
C ALA A 502 22.19 0.76 -15.70
N PRO A 503 22.18 0.20 -16.92
CA PRO A 503 22.46 -1.19 -17.17
C PRO A 503 23.72 -1.71 -16.45
N SER A 504 23.66 -2.91 -15.92
CA SER A 504 24.74 -3.58 -15.14
C SER A 504 24.99 -3.04 -13.72
N LYS A 505 24.03 -2.30 -13.14
CA LYS A 505 24.07 -1.85 -11.74
C LYS A 505 23.00 -2.61 -10.92
N ALA A 506 23.24 -2.77 -9.62
CA ALA A 506 22.28 -3.43 -8.75
C ALA A 506 21.12 -2.51 -8.40
N ASP A 507 19.91 -3.02 -8.63
CA ASP A 507 18.65 -2.40 -8.24
C ASP A 507 17.84 -3.46 -7.49
N GLN A 508 17.39 -3.17 -6.28
CA GLN A 508 16.58 -4.11 -5.51
C GLN A 508 15.35 -3.42 -4.93
N GLY A 509 14.18 -3.96 -5.24
CA GLY A 509 12.94 -3.60 -4.57
C GLY A 509 12.86 -4.27 -3.20
N SER A 510 12.75 -3.47 -2.14
CA SER A 510 12.72 -3.93 -0.74
C SER A 510 11.35 -3.80 -0.10
N ALA A 511 10.49 -2.93 -0.61
CA ALA A 511 9.16 -2.67 -0.07
C ALA A 511 8.15 -2.37 -1.16
N LEU A 512 6.89 -2.72 -0.93
CA LEU A 512 5.74 -2.44 -1.80
C LEU A 512 4.69 -1.66 -1.03
N LEU A 513 4.15 -0.62 -1.67
CA LEU A 513 3.01 0.13 -1.19
C LEU A 513 1.94 0.20 -2.27
N VAL A 514 0.73 -0.25 -1.95
CA VAL A 514 -0.47 -0.03 -2.75
C VAL A 514 -1.18 1.18 -2.19
N GLN A 515 -1.10 2.31 -2.89
CA GLN A 515 -1.62 3.59 -2.42
C GLN A 515 -2.90 3.97 -3.17
N PRO A 516 -4.03 4.21 -2.48
CA PRO A 516 -5.19 4.82 -3.09
C PRO A 516 -4.86 6.22 -3.61
N ASP A 517 -5.27 6.54 -4.83
CA ASP A 517 -5.16 7.90 -5.37
C ASP A 517 -6.55 8.46 -5.66
N GLU A 518 -7.03 9.37 -4.82
CA GLU A 518 -8.36 9.98 -4.97
C GLU A 518 -8.50 10.82 -6.26
N ARG A 519 -7.38 11.25 -6.84
CA ARG A 519 -7.35 12.05 -8.07
C ARG A 519 -7.63 11.21 -9.32
N VAL A 520 -7.38 9.91 -9.24
CA VAL A 520 -7.64 8.93 -10.29
C VAL A 520 -8.41 7.75 -9.69
N PRO A 521 -9.31 7.11 -10.41
CA PRO A 521 -10.05 5.96 -9.92
C PRO A 521 -9.20 4.68 -9.88
N SER A 522 -7.89 4.82 -9.71
CA SER A 522 -6.95 3.70 -9.68
C SER A 522 -5.95 3.89 -8.54
N GLU A 523 -5.56 2.78 -7.92
CA GLU A 523 -4.44 2.73 -6.97
C GLU A 523 -3.12 3.01 -7.69
N ARG A 524 -2.13 3.50 -6.96
CA ARG A 524 -0.75 3.62 -7.41
C ARG A 524 0.09 2.55 -6.73
N LEU A 525 1.03 1.99 -7.47
CA LEU A 525 1.93 0.96 -6.99
C LEU A 525 3.31 1.59 -6.83
N LEU A 526 3.80 1.66 -5.61
CA LEU A 526 5.13 2.15 -5.33
C LEU A 526 6.02 1.00 -4.87
N VAL A 527 7.23 0.96 -5.40
CA VAL A 527 8.29 0.05 -4.94
C VAL A 527 9.45 0.90 -4.47
N ALA A 528 9.80 0.78 -3.19
CA ALA A 528 11.00 1.38 -2.64
C ALA A 528 12.11 0.33 -2.49
N GLY A 529 13.35 0.79 -2.57
CA GLY A 529 14.53 -0.04 -2.43
C GLY A 529 15.79 0.78 -2.63
N PHE A 530 16.80 0.19 -3.24
CA PHE A 530 18.01 0.92 -3.59
C PHE A 530 18.42 0.68 -5.05
N ALA A 531 19.11 1.67 -5.61
CA ALA A 531 19.67 1.60 -6.94
C ALA A 531 21.09 2.20 -6.94
N SER A 532 22.00 1.60 -7.71
CA SER A 532 23.41 2.00 -7.72
C SER A 532 23.75 2.89 -8.92
N ALA A 533 24.13 4.14 -8.65
CA ALA A 533 24.63 5.09 -9.65
C ALA A 533 26.09 5.50 -9.39
N GLY A 534 26.88 4.55 -8.87
CA GLY A 534 28.23 4.77 -8.31
C GLY A 534 28.22 4.35 -6.84
N LEU A 535 27.55 5.12 -6.00
CA LEU A 535 27.09 4.71 -4.67
C LEU A 535 25.66 4.21 -4.77
N SER A 536 25.24 3.36 -3.82
CA SER A 536 23.85 2.97 -3.64
C SER A 536 23.05 4.13 -3.05
N GLN A 537 21.85 4.34 -3.56
CA GLN A 537 20.96 5.44 -3.18
C GLN A 537 19.57 4.90 -2.89
N PHE A 538 18.78 5.60 -2.09
CA PHE A 538 17.36 5.31 -1.97
C PHE A 538 16.71 5.45 -3.35
N ALA A 539 15.90 4.46 -3.71
CA ALA A 539 15.18 4.42 -4.96
C ALA A 539 13.68 4.25 -4.71
N LEU A 540 12.87 4.97 -5.46
CA LEU A 540 11.42 4.86 -5.42
C LEU A 540 10.90 4.86 -6.86
N THR A 541 10.16 3.84 -7.22
CA THR A 541 9.54 3.67 -8.54
C THR A 541 8.05 3.58 -8.41
N ARG A 542 7.31 4.29 -9.28
CA ARG A 542 5.85 4.20 -9.33
C ARG A 542 5.39 3.51 -10.61
N PHE A 543 4.41 2.63 -10.45
CA PHE A 543 3.82 1.87 -11.56
C PHE A 543 2.32 2.13 -11.64
N TRP A 544 1.79 1.97 -12.86
CA TRP A 544 0.35 1.95 -13.10
C TRP A 544 -0.24 0.60 -12.62
N ARG A 545 -1.48 0.70 -12.11
CA ARG A 545 -2.26 -0.46 -11.66
C ARG A 545 -2.64 -1.42 -12.80
#